data_8cdd686823a103883bffd1ae9f59e100
#
_entry.id   8cdd686823a103883bffd1ae9f59e100
#
_cell.length_a   1.000
_cell.length_b   1.000
_cell.length_c   1.000
_cell.angle_alpha   90.00
_cell.angle_beta   90.00
_cell.angle_gamma   90.00
#
_symmetry.space_group_name_H-M   'P 1'
#
loop_
_entity.id
_entity.type
_entity.pdbx_description
1 polymer ?
#
loop_
_entity_poly.entity_id
_entity_poly.type
_entity_poly.pdbx_seq_one_letter_code
_entity_poly.pdbx_strand_id
1 'polypeptide(L)'
;MAESTFLYVSYIRTTPEKLWSALTDVEVMERYWFGVRCQSQWTAGSSWKLAYPDGRVTDTGEIIAADPPRRLVIAWQHQNKPELKVEGESRCTMEAAVSGPTVRFALTHTIERERSNFIAAVSRAWPM
;
A
#
# COMPACT_ATOMS: atom_id res chain seq x y z
N MET A 1 -16.15 -7.24 -15.81
CA MET A 1 -16.55 -7.04 -14.42
C MET A 1 -16.23 -5.62 -13.97
N ALA A 2 -17.11 -5.04 -13.19
CA ALA A 2 -16.87 -3.70 -12.66
C ALA A 2 -15.80 -3.74 -11.58
N GLU A 3 -14.96 -2.73 -11.54
CA GLU A 3 -13.95 -2.58 -10.50
C GLU A 3 -13.78 -1.11 -10.15
N SER A 4 -13.27 -0.86 -8.95
CA SER A 4 -12.90 0.48 -8.50
C SER A 4 -11.38 0.54 -8.40
N THR A 5 -10.79 1.59 -8.95
CA THR A 5 -9.34 1.75 -8.99
C THR A 5 -8.94 3.15 -8.57
N PHE A 6 -7.88 3.23 -7.75
CA PHE A 6 -7.19 4.48 -7.47
C PHE A 6 -5.77 4.36 -8.02
N LEU A 7 -5.38 5.34 -8.84
CA LEU A 7 -4.03 5.41 -9.40
C LEU A 7 -3.36 6.69 -8.91
N TYR A 8 -2.17 6.53 -8.35
CA TYR A 8 -1.33 7.65 -7.93
C TYR A 8 0.05 7.51 -8.57
N VAL A 9 0.51 8.56 -9.23
CA VAL A 9 1.84 8.59 -9.84
C VAL A 9 2.58 9.83 -9.35
N SER A 10 3.82 9.65 -8.92
CA SER A 10 4.67 10.75 -8.49
C SER A 10 6.09 10.54 -8.98
N TYR A 11 6.79 11.64 -9.22
CA TYR A 11 8.20 11.64 -9.57
C TYR A 11 8.98 12.16 -8.37
N ILE A 12 9.79 11.32 -7.77
CA ILE A 12 10.45 11.62 -6.49
C ILE A 12 11.96 11.65 -6.71
N ARG A 13 12.61 12.69 -6.22
CA ARG A 13 14.06 12.80 -6.30
C ARG A 13 14.69 11.87 -5.25
N THR A 14 14.94 10.64 -5.66
CA THR A 14 15.47 9.59 -4.81
C THR A 14 16.04 8.46 -5.68
N THR A 15 16.39 7.34 -5.06
CA THR A 15 16.77 6.11 -5.77
C THR A 15 15.74 5.03 -5.48
N PRO A 16 15.61 4.00 -6.35
CA PRO A 16 14.69 2.89 -6.09
C PRO A 16 14.96 2.21 -4.74
N GLU A 17 16.23 2.06 -4.36
CA GLU A 17 16.62 1.44 -3.10
C GLU A 17 16.17 2.24 -1.88
N LYS A 18 16.33 3.57 -1.94
CA LYS A 18 15.87 4.45 -0.85
C LYS A 18 14.36 4.46 -0.75
N LEU A 19 13.69 4.47 -1.89
CA LEU A 19 12.23 4.43 -1.91
C LEU A 19 11.71 3.10 -1.34
N TRP A 20 12.33 1.98 -1.74
CA TRP A 20 11.97 0.68 -1.19
C TRP A 20 12.12 0.64 0.33
N SER A 21 13.22 1.19 0.84
CA SER A 21 13.44 1.27 2.28
C SER A 21 12.34 2.09 2.97
N ALA A 22 11.93 3.20 2.36
CA ALA A 22 10.85 4.03 2.92
C ALA A 22 9.51 3.30 2.93
N LEU A 23 9.26 2.44 1.94
CA LEU A 23 8.00 1.68 1.84
C LEU A 23 7.95 0.47 2.79
N THR A 24 9.10 -0.06 3.17
CA THR A 24 9.19 -1.30 3.94
C THR A 24 9.76 -1.12 5.35
N ASP A 25 10.29 0.06 5.67
CA ASP A 25 10.85 0.34 6.99
C ASP A 25 9.74 0.89 7.90
N VAL A 26 9.44 0.14 8.97
CA VAL A 26 8.34 0.47 9.87
C VAL A 26 8.57 1.81 10.58
N GLU A 27 9.79 2.16 10.92
CA GLU A 27 10.09 3.42 11.60
C GLU A 27 9.90 4.62 10.68
N VAL A 28 10.27 4.48 9.41
CA VAL A 28 10.06 5.54 8.43
C VAL A 28 8.57 5.71 8.16
N MET A 29 7.84 4.61 8.02
CA MET A 29 6.40 4.64 7.74
C MET A 29 5.61 5.30 8.86
N GLU A 30 5.98 5.08 10.12
CA GLU A 30 5.34 5.74 11.25
C GLU A 30 5.36 7.26 11.15
N ARG A 31 6.41 7.82 10.54
CA ARG A 31 6.58 9.26 10.46
C ARG A 31 5.65 9.93 9.46
N TYR A 32 5.26 9.21 8.41
CA TYR A 32 4.45 9.80 7.34
C TYR A 32 3.06 9.21 7.21
N TRP A 33 2.69 8.19 7.99
CA TRP A 33 1.37 7.56 7.89
C TRP A 33 0.68 7.46 9.24
N PHE A 34 0.41 8.63 9.84
CA PHE A 34 -0.42 8.76 11.06
C PHE A 34 0.03 7.88 12.24
N GLY A 35 1.31 7.57 12.33
CA GLY A 35 1.83 6.71 13.38
C GLY A 35 1.50 5.23 13.19
N VAL A 36 0.94 4.87 12.03
CA VAL A 36 0.61 3.48 11.72
C VAL A 36 1.89 2.69 11.43
N ARG A 37 1.96 1.48 11.96
CA ARG A 37 3.06 0.56 11.72
C ARG A 37 2.67 -0.49 10.70
N CYS A 38 3.49 -0.65 9.68
CA CYS A 38 3.33 -1.69 8.68
C CYS A 38 4.29 -2.83 9.00
N GLN A 39 3.77 -4.03 9.16
CA GLN A 39 4.56 -5.20 9.56
C GLN A 39 4.46 -6.29 8.51
N SER A 40 5.59 -6.76 8.02
CA SER A 40 5.69 -7.85 7.07
C SER A 40 7.13 -8.33 6.97
N GLN A 41 7.32 -9.52 6.43
CA GLN A 41 8.65 -10.02 6.03
C GLN A 41 9.03 -9.53 4.63
N TRP A 42 8.06 -8.96 3.91
CA TRP A 42 8.24 -8.37 2.58
C TRP A 42 8.73 -9.36 1.53
N THR A 43 8.31 -10.61 1.66
CA THR A 43 8.56 -11.66 0.66
C THR A 43 7.23 -12.27 0.23
N ALA A 44 7.18 -12.79 -1.01
CA ALA A 44 5.95 -13.39 -1.52
C ALA A 44 5.45 -14.48 -0.58
N GLY A 45 4.17 -14.44 -0.27
CA GLY A 45 3.52 -15.38 0.66
C GLY A 45 3.55 -14.97 2.12
N SER A 46 4.31 -13.91 2.49
CA SER A 46 4.34 -13.47 3.87
C SER A 46 3.09 -12.66 4.22
N SER A 47 2.73 -12.68 5.51
CA SER A 47 1.62 -11.86 5.99
C SER A 47 2.01 -10.38 6.02
N TRP A 48 0.99 -9.52 5.99
CA TRP A 48 1.14 -8.07 5.99
C TRP A 48 0.03 -7.47 6.85
N LYS A 49 0.37 -6.47 7.68
CA LYS A 49 -0.65 -5.77 8.46
C LYS A 49 -0.24 -4.35 8.78
N LEU A 50 -1.26 -3.49 8.93
CA LEU A 50 -1.13 -2.14 9.45
C LEU A 50 -1.74 -2.10 10.84
N ALA A 51 -1.07 -1.48 11.79
CA ALA A 51 -1.54 -1.37 13.16
C ALA A 51 -1.23 0.00 13.73
N TYR A 52 -2.12 0.49 14.60
CA TYR A 52 -1.85 1.68 15.40
C TYR A 52 -0.84 1.36 16.50
N PRO A 53 -0.19 2.38 17.10
CA PRO A 53 0.75 2.16 18.20
C PRO A 53 0.16 1.43 19.41
N ASP A 54 -1.16 1.51 19.60
CA ASP A 54 -1.86 0.81 20.69
C ASP A 54 -2.11 -0.67 20.37
N GLY A 55 -1.71 -1.14 19.18
CA GLY A 55 -1.86 -2.53 18.80
C GLY A 55 -3.10 -2.84 17.98
N ARG A 56 -4.01 -1.88 17.79
CA ARG A 56 -5.21 -2.12 16.98
C ARG A 56 -4.82 -2.30 15.52
N VAL A 57 -5.23 -3.43 14.94
CA VAL A 57 -4.99 -3.71 13.53
C VAL A 57 -6.05 -3.02 12.68
N THR A 58 -5.61 -2.23 11.71
CA THR A 58 -6.54 -1.52 10.79
C THR A 58 -6.72 -2.28 9.48
N ASP A 59 -5.65 -2.89 8.98
CA ASP A 59 -5.66 -3.58 7.70
C ASP A 59 -4.77 -4.81 7.78
N THR A 60 -5.14 -5.85 7.04
CA THR A 60 -4.35 -7.08 6.95
C THR A 60 -4.24 -7.52 5.50
N GLY A 61 -3.34 -8.45 5.23
CA GLY A 61 -3.19 -8.99 3.90
C GLY A 61 -2.02 -9.93 3.76
N GLU A 62 -1.60 -10.07 2.52
CA GLU A 62 -0.52 -10.97 2.15
C GLU A 62 0.30 -10.32 1.03
N ILE A 63 1.61 -10.53 1.07
CA ILE A 63 2.47 -10.11 -0.03
C ILE A 63 2.29 -11.11 -1.17
N ILE A 64 1.74 -10.64 -2.29
CA ILE A 64 1.52 -11.47 -3.48
C ILE A 64 2.81 -11.60 -4.26
N ALA A 65 3.54 -10.48 -4.43
CA ALA A 65 4.81 -10.46 -5.15
C ALA A 65 5.70 -9.38 -4.57
N ALA A 66 7.00 -9.65 -4.51
CA ALA A 66 7.99 -8.67 -4.10
C ALA A 66 9.22 -8.83 -4.99
N ASP A 67 9.54 -7.78 -5.75
CA ASP A 67 10.72 -7.70 -6.59
C ASP A 67 11.47 -6.42 -6.23
N PRO A 68 12.24 -6.46 -5.12
CA PRO A 68 12.96 -5.27 -4.66
C PRO A 68 14.00 -4.83 -5.69
N PRO A 69 14.20 -3.55 -5.88
CA PRO A 69 13.47 -2.42 -5.29
C PRO A 69 12.38 -1.86 -6.22
N ARG A 70 11.86 -2.66 -7.15
CA ARG A 70 11.04 -2.17 -8.26
C ARG A 70 9.54 -2.39 -8.12
N ARG A 71 9.11 -3.49 -7.49
CA ARG A 71 7.69 -3.83 -7.50
C ARG A 71 7.27 -4.55 -6.22
N LEU A 72 6.11 -4.17 -5.71
CA LEU A 72 5.49 -4.79 -4.54
C LEU A 72 3.99 -4.90 -4.79
N VAL A 73 3.43 -6.09 -4.62
CA VAL A 73 1.99 -6.32 -4.76
C VAL A 73 1.45 -6.90 -3.46
N ILE A 74 0.45 -6.25 -2.89
CA ILE A 74 -0.16 -6.62 -1.62
C ILE A 74 -1.64 -6.92 -1.83
N ALA A 75 -2.10 -8.09 -1.38
CA ALA A 75 -3.51 -8.37 -1.19
C ALA A 75 -3.90 -7.71 0.14
N TRP A 76 -4.92 -6.88 0.13
CA TRP A 76 -5.19 -5.93 1.21
C TRP A 76 -6.65 -6.03 1.63
N GLN A 77 -6.92 -6.14 2.93
CA GLN A 77 -8.27 -6.10 3.45
C GLN A 77 -8.36 -5.17 4.65
N HIS A 78 -9.30 -4.24 4.60
CA HIS A 78 -9.53 -3.33 5.71
C HIS A 78 -10.22 -4.07 6.86
N GLN A 79 -9.80 -3.82 8.09
CA GLN A 79 -10.32 -4.52 9.28
C GLN A 79 -11.02 -3.61 10.27
N ASN A 80 -10.73 -2.31 10.23
CA ASN A 80 -11.16 -1.38 11.27
C ASN A 80 -12.62 -0.94 11.15
N LYS A 81 -13.09 -0.73 9.94
CA LYS A 81 -14.46 -0.26 9.68
C LYS A 81 -15.27 -1.36 9.02
N PRO A 82 -16.35 -1.86 9.67
CA PRO A 82 -17.13 -2.97 9.10
C PRO A 82 -17.67 -2.70 7.70
N GLU A 83 -18.09 -1.48 7.42
CA GLU A 83 -18.63 -1.12 6.10
C GLU A 83 -17.59 -1.20 4.98
N LEU A 84 -16.30 -1.10 5.32
CA LEU A 84 -15.22 -1.27 4.36
C LEU A 84 -14.75 -2.72 4.33
N LYS A 85 -14.76 -3.38 5.48
CA LYS A 85 -14.33 -4.78 5.58
C LYS A 85 -15.19 -5.71 4.73
N VAL A 86 -16.51 -5.45 4.66
CA VAL A 86 -17.42 -6.30 3.89
C VAL A 86 -17.19 -6.20 2.38
N GLU A 87 -16.46 -5.20 1.90
CA GLU A 87 -16.12 -5.10 0.49
C GLU A 87 -15.10 -6.14 0.05
N GLY A 88 -14.41 -6.76 1.01
CA GLY A 88 -13.48 -7.84 0.71
C GLY A 88 -12.07 -7.37 0.46
N GLU A 89 -11.32 -8.24 -0.21
CA GLU A 89 -9.90 -8.03 -0.45
C GLU A 89 -9.66 -7.16 -1.67
N SER A 90 -8.70 -6.25 -1.57
CA SER A 90 -8.26 -5.41 -2.67
C SER A 90 -6.81 -5.75 -3.02
N ARG A 91 -6.30 -5.17 -4.10
CA ARG A 91 -4.92 -5.37 -4.51
C ARG A 91 -4.23 -4.02 -4.66
N CYS A 92 -3.12 -3.86 -3.96
CA CYS A 92 -2.29 -2.67 -4.06
C CYS A 92 -0.99 -3.05 -4.76
N THR A 93 -0.73 -2.42 -5.91
CA THR A 93 0.51 -2.61 -6.67
C THR A 93 1.31 -1.33 -6.62
N MET A 94 2.57 -1.43 -6.19
CA MET A 94 3.49 -0.31 -6.15
C MET A 94 4.67 -0.62 -7.05
N GLU A 95 5.02 0.33 -7.93
CA GLU A 95 6.11 0.17 -8.88
C GLU A 95 7.00 1.40 -8.89
N ALA A 96 8.31 1.17 -8.97
CA ALA A 96 9.30 2.23 -8.99
C ALA A 96 10.22 2.03 -10.18
N ALA A 97 10.36 3.07 -11.02
CA ALA A 97 11.22 3.04 -12.21
C ALA A 97 12.09 4.27 -12.25
N VAL A 98 13.36 4.10 -12.62
CA VAL A 98 14.27 5.21 -12.76
C VAL A 98 13.82 6.11 -13.93
N SER A 99 13.78 7.41 -13.69
CA SER A 99 13.41 8.41 -14.68
C SER A 99 14.36 9.60 -14.53
N GLY A 100 15.51 9.55 -15.19
CA GLY A 100 16.56 10.57 -15.04
C GLY A 100 17.02 10.68 -13.60
N PRO A 101 17.04 11.90 -13.01
CA PRO A 101 17.44 12.07 -11.60
C PRO A 101 16.33 11.72 -10.60
N THR A 102 15.17 11.25 -11.06
CA THR A 102 14.03 10.92 -10.22
C THR A 102 13.65 9.46 -10.37
N VAL A 103 12.77 9.00 -9.46
CA VAL A 103 12.09 7.71 -9.57
C VAL A 103 10.62 7.98 -9.84
N ARG A 104 10.07 7.37 -10.88
CA ARG A 104 8.64 7.37 -11.11
C ARG A 104 8.03 6.31 -10.21
N PHE A 105 7.26 6.75 -9.23
CA PHE A 105 6.54 5.88 -8.32
C PHE A 105 5.09 5.81 -8.75
N ALA A 106 4.58 4.60 -9.02
CA ALA A 106 3.19 4.38 -9.41
C ALA A 106 2.54 3.42 -8.41
N LEU A 107 1.40 3.84 -7.87
CA LEU A 107 0.61 3.03 -6.95
C LEU A 107 -0.77 2.83 -7.57
N THR A 108 -1.19 1.57 -7.70
CA THR A 108 -2.52 1.23 -8.19
C THR A 108 -3.22 0.38 -7.13
N HIS A 109 -4.37 0.86 -6.65
CA HIS A 109 -5.16 0.14 -5.66
C HIS A 109 -6.50 -0.21 -6.28
N THR A 110 -6.80 -1.50 -6.42
CA THR A 110 -7.97 -1.98 -7.15
C THR A 110 -8.76 -2.98 -6.30
N ILE A 111 -10.08 -2.89 -6.37
CA ILE A 111 -10.98 -3.88 -5.80
C ILE A 111 -12.03 -4.24 -6.84
N GLU A 112 -12.40 -5.51 -6.94
CA GLU A 112 -13.41 -5.97 -7.91
C GLU A 112 -14.81 -5.64 -7.40
N ARG A 113 -15.11 -4.36 -7.35
CA ARG A 113 -16.38 -3.85 -6.85
C ARG A 113 -16.61 -2.44 -7.41
N GLU A 114 -17.78 -2.23 -8.01
CA GLU A 114 -18.16 -0.92 -8.51
C GLU A 114 -18.44 0.03 -7.34
N ARG A 115 -18.01 1.29 -7.46
CA ARG A 115 -18.24 2.35 -6.47
C ARG A 115 -17.78 1.96 -5.06
N SER A 116 -16.58 1.41 -4.96
CA SER A 116 -16.03 0.97 -3.68
C SER A 116 -15.85 2.13 -2.70
N ASN A 117 -16.41 2.00 -1.51
CA ASN A 117 -16.20 2.95 -0.41
C ASN A 117 -14.76 2.85 0.10
N PHE A 118 -14.17 1.65 0.07
CA PHE A 118 -12.78 1.45 0.47
C PHE A 118 -11.83 2.21 -0.44
N ILE A 119 -12.01 2.09 -1.76
CA ILE A 119 -11.15 2.81 -2.72
C ILE A 119 -11.32 4.32 -2.55
N ALA A 120 -12.51 4.80 -2.30
CA ALA A 120 -12.74 6.22 -2.02
C ALA A 120 -12.00 6.67 -0.75
N ALA A 121 -11.99 5.84 0.29
CA ALA A 121 -11.26 6.14 1.53
C ALA A 121 -9.75 6.15 1.31
N VAL A 122 -9.23 5.18 0.54
CA VAL A 122 -7.81 5.10 0.21
C VAL A 122 -7.35 6.31 -0.59
N SER A 123 -8.17 6.75 -1.55
CA SER A 123 -7.83 7.91 -2.39
C SER A 123 -7.70 9.19 -1.58
N ARG A 124 -8.36 9.29 -0.43
CA ARG A 124 -8.22 10.43 0.47
C ARG A 124 -7.00 10.30 1.40
N ALA A 125 -6.51 9.08 1.61
CA ALA A 125 -5.34 8.83 2.45
C ALA A 125 -4.01 9.01 1.68
N TRP A 126 -3.99 8.74 0.38
CA TRP A 126 -2.86 8.94 -0.49
C TRP A 126 -2.97 10.27 -1.24
N PRO A 127 -1.88 10.99 -1.47
CA PRO A 127 -0.56 10.85 -0.84
C PRO A 127 -0.56 11.39 0.57
N MET A 128 0.44 10.99 1.33
CA MET A 128 0.63 11.46 2.69
C MET A 128 1.57 12.66 2.71
#